data_b7b2763b0451b07c10173e66e89a82d0
#
_entry.id   b7b2763b0451b07c10173e66e89a82d0
#
_cell.length_a   1.000
_cell.length_b   1.000
_cell.length_c   1.000
_cell.angle_alpha   90.00
_cell.angle_beta   90.00
_cell.angle_gamma   90.00
#
_symmetry.space_group_name_H-M   'P 1'
#
loop_
_entity.id
_entity.type
_entity.pdbx_description
1 polymer ?
#
loop_
_entity_poly.entity_id
_entity_poly.type
_entity_poly.pdbx_seq_one_letter_code
_entity_poly.pdbx_strand_id
1 'polypeptide(L)'
;MTTILICTVGGSHQPIVTAIKEQNPDFVLFVCTDKDPATGRPGSNSQITGAGNCIKVSVQDDKPSLPNIPAQTGLTTEQYEICTTLSDDLDRIYADCTQALAKVLRRFPDAAIIADYTGGTKSMSAGLIMAALEYQGIELQLVTGGRADLIKVHDGSQYAAFANIEQIRFERQIAPYR
;
A
#
# COMPACT_ATOMS: atom_id res chain seq x y z
N MET A 1 6.38 12.98 16.16
CA MET A 1 4.99 12.72 15.70
C MET A 1 5.00 11.36 15.06
N THR A 2 4.14 10.45 15.48
CA THR A 2 4.10 9.09 14.94
C THR A 2 3.57 9.11 13.51
N THR A 3 4.25 8.45 12.60
CA THR A 3 3.86 8.35 11.19
C THR A 3 3.47 6.91 10.85
N ILE A 4 2.29 6.73 10.28
CA ILE A 4 1.76 5.43 9.86
C ILE A 4 1.64 5.42 8.34
N LEU A 5 2.21 4.41 7.71
CA LEU A 5 2.04 4.17 6.29
C LEU A 5 1.07 2.99 6.07
N ILE A 6 0.08 3.19 5.24
CA ILE A 6 -0.83 2.13 4.79
C ILE A 6 -0.60 1.95 3.31
N CYS A 7 -0.24 0.74 2.87
CA CYS A 7 0.07 0.53 1.47
C CYS A 7 -0.55 -0.76 0.91
N THR A 8 -1.08 -0.66 -0.29
CA THR A 8 -1.52 -1.82 -1.06
C THR A 8 -0.32 -2.55 -1.67
N VAL A 9 -0.28 -3.87 -1.55
CA VAL A 9 0.84 -4.71 -2.01
C VAL A 9 0.39 -5.57 -3.19
N GLY A 10 1.05 -5.38 -4.33
CA GLY A 10 0.80 -6.12 -5.55
C GLY A 10 1.99 -6.97 -5.99
N GLY A 11 2.14 -7.17 -7.30
CA GLY A 11 3.23 -7.96 -7.87
C GLY A 11 4.61 -7.29 -7.80
N SER A 12 4.67 -5.97 -7.71
CA SER A 12 5.92 -5.19 -7.65
C SER A 12 6.19 -4.71 -6.23
N HIS A 13 7.29 -5.14 -5.65
CA HIS A 13 7.70 -4.74 -4.29
C HIS A 13 8.41 -3.39 -4.24
N GLN A 14 9.10 -3.01 -5.33
CA GLN A 14 9.98 -1.84 -5.37
C GLN A 14 9.29 -0.53 -4.98
N PRO A 15 8.09 -0.19 -5.46
CA PRO A 15 7.41 1.04 -5.04
C PRO A 15 7.12 1.07 -3.54
N ILE A 16 6.77 -0.09 -2.95
CA ILE A 16 6.46 -0.19 -1.52
C ILE A 16 7.74 0.01 -0.69
N VAL A 17 8.86 -0.60 -1.11
CA VAL A 17 10.17 -0.39 -0.48
C VAL A 17 10.58 1.08 -0.55
N THR A 18 10.35 1.74 -1.70
CA THR A 18 10.61 3.18 -1.88
C THR A 18 9.77 4.01 -0.93
N ALA A 19 8.45 3.77 -0.89
CA ALA A 19 7.54 4.50 -0.01
C ALA A 19 7.94 4.37 1.48
N ILE A 20 8.26 3.16 1.95
CA ILE A 20 8.69 2.93 3.33
C ILE A 20 10.00 3.65 3.63
N LYS A 21 10.98 3.59 2.73
CA LYS A 21 12.29 4.24 2.94
C LYS A 21 12.21 5.76 2.94
N GLU A 22 11.36 6.36 2.10
CA GLU A 22 11.19 7.81 2.03
C GLU A 22 10.37 8.36 3.21
N GLN A 23 9.30 7.66 3.59
CA GLN A 23 8.44 8.11 4.70
C GLN A 23 8.98 7.73 6.07
N ASN A 24 9.86 6.72 6.15
CA ASN A 24 10.43 6.20 7.40
C ASN A 24 9.36 6.06 8.51
N PRO A 25 8.26 5.31 8.26
CA PRO A 25 7.13 5.24 9.18
C PRO A 25 7.47 4.47 10.45
N ASP A 26 6.82 4.84 11.56
CA ASP A 26 6.89 4.10 12.82
C ASP A 26 6.10 2.78 12.75
N PHE A 27 5.08 2.74 11.89
CA PHE A 27 4.24 1.55 11.71
C PHE A 27 3.71 1.46 10.28
N VAL A 28 3.61 0.24 9.75
CA VAL A 28 3.10 -0.04 8.39
C VAL A 28 1.91 -0.99 8.44
N LEU A 29 0.81 -0.64 7.78
CA LEU A 29 -0.28 -1.56 7.49
C LEU A 29 -0.20 -1.99 6.03
N PHE A 30 0.10 -3.27 5.80
CA PHE A 30 0.12 -3.85 4.46
C PHE A 30 -1.26 -4.38 4.09
N VAL A 31 -1.86 -3.87 3.01
CA VAL A 31 -3.08 -4.41 2.41
C VAL A 31 -2.69 -5.37 1.30
N CYS A 32 -2.92 -6.66 1.52
CA CYS A 32 -2.41 -7.74 0.67
C CYS A 32 -3.52 -8.70 0.26
N THR A 33 -3.29 -9.47 -0.80
CA THR A 33 -4.08 -10.67 -1.09
C THR A 33 -3.48 -11.88 -0.39
N ASP A 34 -4.33 -12.82 0.00
CA ASP A 34 -3.90 -14.13 0.51
C ASP A 34 -3.72 -15.13 -0.64
N LYS A 35 -3.23 -16.34 -0.30
CA LYS A 35 -3.13 -17.45 -1.24
C LYS A 35 -4.52 -17.75 -1.81
N ASP A 36 -4.59 -17.85 -3.14
CA ASP A 36 -5.81 -18.25 -3.82
C ASP A 36 -6.16 -19.72 -3.49
N PRO A 37 -7.28 -19.98 -2.81
CA PRO A 37 -7.65 -21.34 -2.42
C PRO A 37 -7.97 -22.25 -3.61
N ALA A 38 -8.41 -21.70 -4.74
CA ALA A 38 -8.80 -22.47 -5.92
C ALA A 38 -7.59 -22.90 -6.76
N THR A 39 -6.61 -22.00 -6.93
CA THR A 39 -5.44 -22.25 -7.79
C THR A 39 -4.17 -22.58 -7.01
N GLY A 40 -4.17 -22.34 -5.72
CA GLY A 40 -2.98 -22.49 -4.87
C GLY A 40 -1.90 -21.43 -5.11
N ARG A 41 -2.14 -20.42 -5.96
CA ARG A 41 -1.19 -19.36 -6.25
C ARG A 41 -0.94 -18.51 -5.00
N PRO A 42 0.32 -18.17 -4.70
CA PRO A 42 0.64 -17.28 -3.58
C PRO A 42 -0.03 -15.92 -3.78
N GLY A 43 -0.58 -15.35 -2.71
CA GLY A 43 -1.00 -13.97 -2.67
C GLY A 43 0.18 -13.01 -2.49
N SER A 44 -0.10 -11.71 -2.56
CA SER A 44 0.92 -10.69 -2.35
C SER A 44 1.43 -10.63 -0.91
N ASN A 45 0.71 -11.23 0.06
CA ASN A 45 1.18 -11.39 1.44
C ASN A 45 2.51 -12.16 1.53
N SER A 46 2.81 -13.03 0.56
CA SER A 46 4.09 -13.74 0.49
C SER A 46 5.30 -12.81 0.40
N GLN A 47 5.12 -11.58 -0.10
CA GLN A 47 6.16 -10.55 -0.14
C GLN A 47 6.46 -9.95 1.25
N ILE A 48 5.57 -10.17 2.22
CA ILE A 48 5.72 -9.71 3.60
C ILE A 48 6.14 -10.87 4.52
N THR A 49 5.48 -12.03 4.39
CA THR A 49 5.65 -13.18 5.31
C THR A 49 6.65 -14.22 4.81
N GLY A 50 7.06 -14.15 3.54
CA GLY A 50 7.98 -15.12 2.96
C GLY A 50 9.34 -15.12 3.66
N ALA A 51 9.92 -16.30 3.84
CA ALA A 51 11.22 -16.48 4.47
C ALA A 51 12.35 -16.53 3.42
N GLY A 52 13.52 -16.00 3.79
CA GLY A 52 14.68 -15.97 2.90
C GLY A 52 14.45 -15.08 1.66
N ASN A 53 14.94 -15.52 0.52
CA ASN A 53 14.77 -14.80 -0.75
C ASN A 53 13.47 -15.22 -1.42
N CYS A 54 12.39 -14.49 -1.20
CA CYS A 54 11.04 -14.82 -1.66
C CYS A 54 10.53 -13.91 -2.77
N ILE A 55 11.14 -12.73 -2.98
CA ILE A 55 10.72 -11.78 -4.03
C ILE A 55 11.53 -12.00 -5.29
N LYS A 56 10.85 -12.33 -6.39
CA LYS A 56 11.47 -12.39 -7.72
C LYS A 56 11.58 -10.97 -8.28
N VAL A 57 12.76 -10.62 -8.78
CA VAL A 57 13.02 -9.30 -9.40
C VAL A 57 12.30 -9.20 -10.73
N SER A 58 12.28 -10.30 -11.51
CA SER A 58 11.47 -10.45 -12.73
C SER A 58 11.20 -11.92 -12.99
N VAL A 59 10.07 -12.22 -13.64
CA VAL A 59 9.75 -13.60 -14.08
C VAL A 59 10.68 -14.03 -15.24
N GLN A 60 11.28 -13.09 -15.94
CA GLN A 60 12.12 -13.30 -17.13
C GLN A 60 13.61 -13.10 -16.89
N ASP A 61 14.01 -12.59 -15.72
CA ASP A 61 15.41 -12.35 -15.40
C ASP A 61 15.99 -13.48 -14.55
N ASP A 62 17.20 -13.93 -14.88
CA ASP A 62 18.06 -14.79 -14.04
C ASP A 62 18.61 -14.06 -12.79
N LYS A 63 18.09 -12.89 -12.47
CA LYS A 63 18.51 -12.11 -11.31
C LYS A 63 18.14 -12.82 -10.01
N PRO A 64 19.01 -12.77 -9.01
CA PRO A 64 18.74 -13.37 -7.72
C PRO A 64 17.47 -12.77 -7.09
N SER A 65 16.64 -13.63 -6.50
CA SER A 65 15.49 -13.18 -5.72
C SER A 65 15.94 -12.37 -4.50
N LEU A 66 15.07 -11.46 -4.04
CA LEU A 66 15.32 -10.57 -2.91
C LEU A 66 14.59 -11.07 -1.65
N PRO A 67 15.04 -10.68 -0.45
CA PRO A 67 14.29 -10.94 0.78
C PRO A 67 12.94 -10.20 0.76
N ASN A 68 12.07 -10.55 1.71
CA ASN A 68 10.75 -9.91 1.85
C ASN A 68 10.86 -8.39 2.11
N ILE A 69 9.75 -7.67 1.95
CA ILE A 69 9.71 -6.22 2.11
C ILE A 69 10.16 -5.77 3.50
N PRO A 70 9.70 -6.36 4.63
CA PRO A 70 10.20 -6.01 5.95
C PRO A 70 11.73 -6.12 6.07
N ALA A 71 12.32 -7.21 5.58
CA ALA A 71 13.77 -7.40 5.62
C ALA A 71 14.53 -6.37 4.75
N GLN A 72 13.98 -5.95 3.61
CA GLN A 72 14.58 -4.91 2.75
C GLN A 72 14.50 -3.51 3.36
N THR A 73 13.57 -3.29 4.27
CA THR A 73 13.28 -1.98 4.87
C THR A 73 13.66 -1.87 6.34
N GLY A 74 14.08 -2.98 6.96
CA GLY A 74 14.49 -3.04 8.37
C GLY A 74 13.31 -3.01 9.36
N LEU A 75 12.07 -3.24 8.89
CA LEU A 75 10.90 -3.31 9.77
C LEU A 75 10.95 -4.55 10.64
N THR A 76 10.72 -4.38 11.94
CA THR A 76 10.51 -5.48 12.89
C THR A 76 9.06 -5.96 12.85
N THR A 77 8.79 -7.14 13.41
CA THR A 77 7.43 -7.73 13.42
C THR A 77 6.41 -6.90 14.19
N GLU A 78 6.85 -6.08 15.12
CA GLU A 78 6.01 -5.17 15.92
C GLU A 78 5.64 -3.88 15.17
N GLN A 79 6.38 -3.57 14.10
CA GLN A 79 6.21 -2.35 13.32
C GLN A 79 5.28 -2.51 12.13
N TYR A 80 4.68 -3.66 11.92
CA TYR A 80 3.70 -3.81 10.86
C TYR A 80 2.57 -4.78 11.18
N GLU A 81 1.47 -4.62 10.48
CA GLU A 81 0.34 -5.55 10.42
C GLU A 81 -0.06 -5.82 8.98
N ILE A 82 -0.76 -6.93 8.75
CA ILE A 82 -1.27 -7.33 7.45
C ILE A 82 -2.80 -7.33 7.50
N CYS A 83 -3.40 -6.61 6.56
CA CYS A 83 -4.82 -6.69 6.22
C CYS A 83 -4.94 -7.52 4.94
N THR A 84 -5.52 -8.70 5.03
CA THR A 84 -5.81 -9.53 3.85
C THR A 84 -7.15 -9.17 3.25
N THR A 85 -7.19 -9.08 1.92
CA THR A 85 -8.40 -8.78 1.15
C THR A 85 -8.40 -9.54 -0.18
N LEU A 86 -9.45 -9.38 -0.98
CA LEU A 86 -9.54 -9.95 -2.33
C LEU A 86 -8.84 -9.04 -3.36
N SER A 87 -8.51 -9.61 -4.54
CA SER A 87 -7.81 -8.85 -5.58
C SER A 87 -8.71 -7.89 -6.36
N ASP A 88 -9.98 -8.30 -6.61
CA ASP A 88 -10.85 -7.65 -7.60
C ASP A 88 -12.29 -7.40 -7.13
N ASP A 89 -12.60 -7.69 -5.87
CA ASP A 89 -13.90 -7.39 -5.25
C ASP A 89 -13.81 -6.02 -4.54
N LEU A 90 -14.29 -4.98 -5.21
CA LEU A 90 -14.18 -3.60 -4.71
C LEU A 90 -14.92 -3.36 -3.39
N ASP A 91 -16.13 -3.92 -3.23
CA ASP A 91 -16.92 -3.76 -2.01
C ASP A 91 -16.23 -4.43 -0.82
N ARG A 92 -15.68 -5.62 -1.04
CA ARG A 92 -14.94 -6.34 -0.01
C ARG A 92 -13.65 -5.62 0.36
N ILE A 93 -12.90 -5.14 -0.63
CA ILE A 93 -11.65 -4.39 -0.41
C ILE A 93 -11.94 -3.11 0.39
N TYR A 94 -12.97 -2.36 -0.01
CA TYR A 94 -13.38 -1.16 0.71
C TYR A 94 -13.74 -1.45 2.17
N ALA A 95 -14.52 -2.50 2.44
CA ALA A 95 -14.91 -2.90 3.78
C ALA A 95 -13.70 -3.30 4.64
N ASP A 96 -12.80 -4.13 4.10
CA ASP A 96 -11.58 -4.58 4.78
C ASP A 96 -10.65 -3.39 5.08
N CYS A 97 -10.43 -2.50 4.12
CA CYS A 97 -9.63 -1.28 4.31
C CYS A 97 -10.25 -0.35 5.37
N THR A 98 -11.57 -0.12 5.33
CA THR A 98 -12.26 0.72 6.31
C THR A 98 -12.12 0.15 7.73
N GLN A 99 -12.29 -1.17 7.88
CA GLN A 99 -12.12 -1.84 9.17
C GLN A 99 -10.67 -1.74 9.68
N ALA A 100 -9.70 -1.93 8.80
CA ALA A 100 -8.29 -1.85 9.14
C ALA A 100 -7.87 -0.42 9.51
N LEU A 101 -8.31 0.59 8.76
CA LEU A 101 -8.11 2.00 9.07
C LEU A 101 -8.70 2.37 10.43
N ALA A 102 -9.93 1.93 10.73
CA ALA A 102 -10.56 2.18 12.02
C ALA A 102 -9.77 1.58 13.20
N LYS A 103 -9.10 0.44 13.01
CA LYS A 103 -8.21 -0.15 14.02
C LYS A 103 -6.94 0.67 14.22
N VAL A 104 -6.32 1.11 13.12
CA VAL A 104 -5.12 1.94 13.14
C VAL A 104 -5.39 3.27 13.83
N LEU A 105 -6.48 3.97 13.47
CA LEU A 105 -6.88 5.23 14.08
C LEU A 105 -7.15 5.11 15.59
N ARG A 106 -7.75 4.02 16.03
CA ARG A 106 -7.94 3.77 17.48
C ARG A 106 -6.64 3.49 18.20
N ARG A 107 -5.70 2.78 17.57
CA ARG A 107 -4.40 2.44 18.17
C ARG A 107 -3.47 3.65 18.21
N PHE A 108 -3.57 4.53 17.23
CA PHE A 108 -2.67 5.68 17.03
C PHE A 108 -3.48 6.97 16.77
N PRO A 109 -4.21 7.51 17.77
CA PRO A 109 -5.17 8.59 17.54
C PRO A 109 -4.52 9.90 17.06
N ASP A 110 -3.26 10.16 17.42
CA ASP A 110 -2.53 11.38 17.09
C ASP A 110 -1.48 11.18 15.98
N ALA A 111 -1.53 10.08 15.26
CA ALA A 111 -0.56 9.79 14.21
C ALA A 111 -0.89 10.52 12.90
N ALA A 112 0.15 10.93 12.18
CA ALA A 112 0.04 11.25 10.76
C ALA A 112 -0.15 9.95 9.96
N ILE A 113 -1.20 9.86 9.16
CA ILE A 113 -1.52 8.66 8.38
C ILE A 113 -1.40 8.98 6.90
N ILE A 114 -0.62 8.14 6.22
CA ILE A 114 -0.39 8.21 4.78
C ILE A 114 -0.91 6.91 4.16
N ALA A 115 -1.80 7.02 3.18
CA ALA A 115 -2.31 5.89 2.40
C ALA A 115 -1.65 5.88 1.02
N ASP A 116 -0.72 4.94 0.81
CA ASP A 116 -0.04 4.72 -0.46
C ASP A 116 -0.82 3.71 -1.30
N TYR A 117 -1.34 4.19 -2.44
CA TYR A 117 -2.16 3.40 -3.37
C TYR A 117 -1.40 2.93 -4.62
N THR A 118 -0.06 2.95 -4.59
CA THR A 118 0.77 2.60 -5.75
C THR A 118 0.69 1.13 -6.12
N GLY A 119 0.72 0.26 -5.11
CA GLY A 119 0.75 -1.20 -5.28
C GLY A 119 -0.64 -1.82 -5.42
N GLY A 120 -0.67 -3.15 -5.48
CA GLY A 120 -1.91 -3.90 -5.56
C GLY A 120 -2.54 -3.92 -6.95
N THR A 121 -3.77 -4.41 -7.01
CA THR A 121 -4.62 -4.30 -8.21
C THR A 121 -5.26 -2.90 -8.28
N LYS A 122 -5.85 -2.57 -9.43
CA LYS A 122 -6.61 -1.32 -9.56
C LYS A 122 -7.76 -1.24 -8.55
N SER A 123 -8.43 -2.36 -8.31
CA SER A 123 -9.51 -2.47 -7.32
C SER A 123 -8.99 -2.25 -5.90
N MET A 124 -7.83 -2.81 -5.55
CA MET A 124 -7.19 -2.58 -4.24
C MET A 124 -6.83 -1.10 -4.03
N SER A 125 -6.22 -0.47 -5.03
CA SER A 125 -5.91 0.97 -4.98
C SER A 125 -7.17 1.82 -4.83
N ALA A 126 -8.21 1.54 -5.62
CA ALA A 126 -9.48 2.25 -5.54
C ALA A 126 -10.16 2.08 -4.16
N GLY A 127 -10.22 0.85 -3.64
CA GLY A 127 -10.82 0.56 -2.34
C GLY A 127 -10.09 1.23 -1.19
N LEU A 128 -8.75 1.26 -1.21
CA LEU A 128 -7.96 1.99 -0.21
C LEU A 128 -8.21 3.50 -0.28
N ILE A 129 -8.22 4.09 -1.48
CA ILE A 129 -8.53 5.52 -1.66
C ILE A 129 -9.92 5.85 -1.11
N MET A 130 -10.94 5.05 -1.48
CA MET A 130 -12.31 5.26 -1.00
C MET A 130 -12.38 5.20 0.52
N ALA A 131 -11.77 4.20 1.14
CA ALA A 131 -11.73 4.04 2.59
C ALA A 131 -10.96 5.20 3.28
N ALA A 132 -9.84 5.63 2.73
CA ALA A 132 -9.06 6.74 3.28
C ALA A 132 -9.82 8.09 3.22
N LEU A 133 -10.61 8.30 2.18
CA LEU A 133 -11.43 9.52 2.02
C LEU A 133 -12.59 9.63 3.02
N GLU A 134 -12.95 8.55 3.74
CA GLU A 134 -13.93 8.62 4.84
C GLU A 134 -13.37 9.34 6.08
N TYR A 135 -12.05 9.50 6.17
CA TYR A 135 -11.38 10.10 7.32
C TYR A 135 -10.69 11.40 6.94
N GLN A 136 -10.93 12.45 7.72
CA GLN A 136 -10.16 13.69 7.59
C GLN A 136 -8.73 13.47 8.09
N GLY A 137 -7.75 14.08 7.41
CA GLY A 137 -6.35 14.04 7.83
C GLY A 137 -5.54 12.86 7.31
N ILE A 138 -6.14 11.87 6.62
CA ILE A 138 -5.36 10.83 5.91
C ILE A 138 -4.85 11.41 4.59
N GLU A 139 -3.54 11.46 4.42
CA GLU A 139 -2.93 11.89 3.17
C GLU A 139 -2.85 10.74 2.16
N LEU A 140 -3.13 11.02 0.90
CA LEU A 140 -2.96 10.06 -0.18
C LEU A 140 -1.60 10.25 -0.86
N GLN A 141 -0.91 9.15 -1.13
CA GLN A 141 0.40 9.13 -1.76
C GLN A 141 0.47 8.07 -2.85
N LEU A 142 1.30 8.33 -3.86
CA LEU A 142 1.72 7.33 -4.83
C LEU A 142 3.22 7.46 -5.07
N VAL A 143 3.87 6.34 -5.36
CA VAL A 143 5.24 6.32 -5.85
C VAL A 143 5.21 6.50 -7.36
N THR A 144 5.88 7.52 -7.83
CA THR A 144 5.99 7.89 -9.26
C THR A 144 7.46 8.08 -9.64
N GLY A 145 7.73 8.44 -10.87
CA GLY A 145 9.08 8.69 -11.37
C GLY A 145 9.08 9.08 -12.84
N GLY A 146 10.26 9.37 -13.36
CA GLY A 146 10.43 9.68 -14.78
C GLY A 146 9.96 8.52 -15.67
N ARG A 147 9.08 8.80 -16.60
CA ARG A 147 8.62 7.87 -17.64
C ARG A 147 9.28 8.23 -18.93
N ALA A 148 10.32 7.50 -19.32
CA ALA A 148 11.06 7.78 -20.56
C ALA A 148 10.23 7.46 -21.81
N ASP A 149 9.27 6.53 -21.72
CA ASP A 149 8.52 5.97 -22.84
C ASP A 149 7.00 5.83 -22.58
N LEU A 150 6.46 6.49 -21.55
CA LEU A 150 5.05 6.44 -21.14
C LEU A 150 4.54 5.05 -20.70
N ILE A 151 5.39 4.04 -20.66
CA ILE A 151 4.99 2.65 -20.40
C ILE A 151 5.27 2.24 -18.96
N LYS A 152 6.46 2.52 -18.44
CA LYS A 152 6.90 2.09 -17.11
C LYS A 152 7.82 3.11 -16.45
N VAL A 153 7.69 3.24 -15.12
CA VAL A 153 8.64 4.04 -14.32
C VAL A 153 9.95 3.24 -14.20
N HIS A 154 11.08 3.86 -14.52
CA HIS A 154 12.39 3.23 -14.40
C HIS A 154 12.81 3.05 -12.94
N ASP A 155 13.43 1.90 -12.64
CA ASP A 155 14.04 1.65 -11.35
C ASP A 155 15.14 2.70 -11.06
N GLY A 156 15.15 3.23 -9.85
CA GLY A 156 16.09 4.27 -9.43
C GLY A 156 15.65 5.72 -9.66
N SER A 157 14.54 5.95 -10.40
CA SER A 157 13.90 7.28 -10.54
C SER A 157 12.62 7.43 -9.75
N GLN A 158 12.28 6.44 -8.92
CA GLN A 158 11.03 6.40 -8.16
C GLN A 158 11.12 7.30 -6.92
N TYR A 159 10.07 8.04 -6.66
CA TYR A 159 9.88 8.84 -5.45
C TYR A 159 8.41 8.86 -5.04
N ALA A 160 8.16 9.05 -3.74
CA ALA A 160 6.80 9.21 -3.21
C ALA A 160 6.31 10.64 -3.47
N ALA A 161 5.07 10.75 -3.95
CA ALA A 161 4.42 12.02 -4.22
C ALA A 161 3.02 12.06 -3.58
N PHE A 162 2.72 13.10 -2.81
CA PHE A 162 1.39 13.30 -2.27
C PHE A 162 0.41 13.70 -3.37
N ALA A 163 -0.78 13.11 -3.31
CA ALA A 163 -1.87 13.47 -4.21
C ALA A 163 -2.59 14.72 -3.70
N ASN A 164 -2.82 15.70 -4.57
CA ASN A 164 -3.69 16.81 -4.23
C ASN A 164 -5.15 16.36 -4.32
N ILE A 165 -5.83 16.33 -3.17
CA ILE A 165 -7.23 15.88 -3.04
C ILE A 165 -8.13 16.94 -2.37
N GLU A 166 -7.67 18.19 -2.27
CA GLU A 166 -8.44 19.25 -1.60
C GLU A 166 -9.80 19.49 -2.25
N GLN A 167 -9.87 19.49 -3.58
CA GLN A 167 -11.13 19.63 -4.30
C GLN A 167 -12.09 18.46 -3.99
N ILE A 168 -11.58 17.24 -3.96
CA ILE A 168 -12.39 16.05 -3.64
C ILE A 168 -12.93 16.14 -2.22
N ARG A 169 -12.09 16.52 -1.25
CA ARG A 169 -12.50 16.71 0.14
C ARG A 169 -13.58 17.78 0.28
N PHE A 170 -13.38 18.92 -0.36
CA PHE A 170 -14.35 20.01 -0.36
C PHE A 170 -15.71 19.56 -0.91
N GLU A 171 -15.74 18.93 -2.09
CA GLU A 171 -16.98 18.44 -2.71
C GLU A 171 -17.69 17.40 -1.82
N ARG A 172 -16.98 16.51 -1.17
CA ARG A 172 -17.55 15.53 -0.25
C ARG A 172 -18.14 16.19 1.01
N GLN A 173 -17.54 17.26 1.52
CA GLN A 173 -18.06 18.00 2.67
C GLN A 173 -19.37 18.72 2.36
N ILE A 174 -19.52 19.27 1.16
CA ILE A 174 -20.72 20.02 0.78
C ILE A 174 -21.82 19.16 0.14
N ALA A 175 -21.52 17.94 -0.29
CA ALA A 175 -22.49 17.05 -0.91
C ALA A 175 -23.77 16.83 -0.11
N PRO A 176 -23.73 16.67 1.26
CA PRO A 176 -24.94 16.51 2.07
C PRO A 176 -25.86 17.74 2.08
N TYR A 177 -25.37 18.91 1.63
CA TYR A 177 -26.11 20.19 1.64
C TYR A 177 -26.62 20.60 0.25
N ARG A 178 -26.41 19.76 -0.76
CA ARG A 178 -26.93 19.94 -2.14
C ARG A 178 -28.18 19.10 -2.36
#